data_12ece0dbe32a8f06735976651a594c41
#
_entry.id   12ece0dbe32a8f06735976651a594c41
#
_cell.length_a   1.000
_cell.length_b   1.000
_cell.length_c   1.000
_cell.angle_alpha   90.00
_cell.angle_beta   90.00
_cell.angle_gamma   90.00
#
_symmetry.space_group_name_H-M   'P 1'
#
loop_
_entity.id
_entity.type
_entity.pdbx_description
1 polymer ?
#
loop_
_entity_poly.entity_id
_entity_poly.type
_entity_poly.pdbx_seq_one_letter_code
_entity_poly.pdbx_strand_id
1 'polypeptide(L)'
;MRILTEGQESLLKDARSLLNDLRVSLVNFGAATEDHETLGQSIRQLDELFLVVVVGEFNSGKSAFINALLGQPILKEGVTPTTTQINVLRYGEVLERNVDSESLHTLSAPVRLLAELNIVDTPGTNAIIREHELITTQFVPR
;
A
#
# COMPACT_ATOMS: atom_id res chain seq x y z
N MET A 1 3.93 -14.97 10.88
CA MET A 1 5.12 -14.97 10.00
C MET A 1 5.72 -13.57 10.14
N ARG A 2 6.99 -13.46 10.50
CA ARG A 2 7.70 -12.17 10.51
C ARG A 2 8.49 -12.07 9.21
N ILE A 3 8.31 -11.00 8.46
CA ILE A 3 9.03 -10.73 7.21
C ILE A 3 10.39 -10.10 7.52
N LEU A 4 10.41 -9.21 8.52
CA LEU A 4 11.62 -8.52 8.98
C LEU A 4 12.21 -9.20 10.22
N THR A 5 13.54 -9.17 10.32
CA THR A 5 14.25 -9.48 11.56
C THR A 5 14.09 -8.32 12.55
N GLU A 6 14.31 -8.58 13.85
CA GLU A 6 14.23 -7.54 14.89
C GLU A 6 15.20 -6.37 14.62
N GLY A 7 16.39 -6.67 14.10
CA GLY A 7 17.34 -5.62 13.71
C GLY A 7 16.86 -4.76 12.53
N GLN A 8 16.18 -5.35 11.56
CA GLN A 8 15.60 -4.63 10.43
C GLN A 8 14.40 -3.78 10.87
N GLU A 9 13.55 -4.30 11.76
CA GLU A 9 12.42 -3.53 12.33
C GLU A 9 12.95 -2.31 13.12
N SER A 10 14.01 -2.49 13.93
CA SER A 10 14.65 -1.39 14.66
C SER A 10 15.21 -0.35 13.71
N LEU A 11 15.96 -0.78 12.69
CA LEU A 11 16.53 0.13 11.70
C LEU A 11 15.47 0.93 10.95
N LEU A 12 14.37 0.29 10.57
CA LEU A 12 13.23 0.94 9.89
C LEU A 12 12.59 1.99 10.81
N LYS A 13 12.41 1.66 12.09
CA LYS A 13 11.87 2.59 13.08
C LYS A 13 12.79 3.81 13.28
N ASP A 14 14.09 3.58 13.37
CA ASP A 14 15.08 4.64 13.54
C ASP A 14 15.15 5.55 12.31
N ALA A 15 15.12 4.97 11.10
CA ALA A 15 15.08 5.71 9.84
C ALA A 15 13.81 6.58 9.75
N ARG A 16 12.65 6.02 10.11
CA ARG A 16 11.38 6.75 10.14
C ARG A 16 11.41 7.91 11.12
N SER A 17 11.95 7.69 12.34
CA SER A 17 12.10 8.76 13.33
C SER A 17 12.98 9.87 12.81
N LEU A 18 14.14 9.54 12.25
CA LEU A 18 15.08 10.51 11.68
C LEU A 18 14.46 11.37 10.58
N LEU A 19 13.73 10.74 9.66
CA LEU A 19 13.06 11.47 8.56
C LEU A 19 11.94 12.38 9.07
N ASN A 20 11.19 11.97 10.11
CA ASN A 20 10.20 12.83 10.74
C ASN A 20 10.85 14.03 11.46
N ASP A 21 11.95 13.81 12.16
CA ASP A 21 12.70 14.89 12.83
C ASP A 21 13.27 15.88 11.81
N LEU A 22 13.77 15.37 10.68
CA LEU A 22 14.21 16.20 9.56
C LEU A 22 13.05 17.01 8.98
N ARG A 23 11.87 16.40 8.81
CA ARG A 23 10.67 17.11 8.33
C ARG A 23 10.27 18.26 9.26
N VAL A 24 10.28 18.03 10.56
CA VAL A 24 10.00 19.07 11.56
C VAL A 24 11.05 20.20 11.48
N SER A 25 12.31 19.83 11.32
CA SER A 25 13.39 20.81 11.18
C SER A 25 13.23 21.67 9.92
N LEU A 26 12.88 21.09 8.79
CA LEU A 26 12.63 21.82 7.54
C LEU A 26 11.48 22.81 7.68
N VAL A 27 10.40 22.46 8.39
CA VAL A 27 9.31 23.40 8.71
C VAL A 27 9.84 24.62 9.46
N ASN A 28 10.68 24.38 10.49
CA ASN A 28 11.23 25.44 11.33
C ASN A 28 12.20 26.36 10.57
N PHE A 29 12.88 25.84 9.56
CA PHE A 29 13.78 26.61 8.68
C PHE A 29 13.09 27.31 7.51
N GLY A 30 11.77 27.12 7.34
CA GLY A 30 11.02 27.73 6.23
C GLY A 30 11.41 27.17 4.86
N ALA A 31 11.74 25.89 4.79
CA ALA A 31 12.07 25.20 3.54
C ALA A 31 10.90 25.25 2.54
N ALA A 32 11.20 25.09 1.25
CA ALA A 32 10.19 25.11 0.20
C ALA A 32 9.17 23.97 0.35
N THR A 33 7.95 24.19 -0.10
CA THR A 33 6.86 23.19 -0.07
C THR A 33 7.27 21.90 -0.78
N GLU A 34 8.02 22.01 -1.87
CA GLU A 34 8.53 20.86 -2.64
C GLU A 34 9.45 19.95 -1.81
N ASP A 35 10.30 20.52 -0.93
CA ASP A 35 11.16 19.74 -0.04
C ASP A 35 10.34 18.95 0.98
N HIS A 36 9.26 19.55 1.51
CA HIS A 36 8.33 18.88 2.41
C HIS A 36 7.58 17.73 1.74
N GLU A 37 7.14 17.91 0.49
CA GLU A 37 6.45 16.88 -0.29
C GLU A 37 7.39 15.73 -0.61
N THR A 38 8.62 16.02 -1.05
CA THR A 38 9.64 15.01 -1.35
C THR A 38 9.98 14.17 -0.13
N LEU A 39 10.18 14.80 1.03
CA LEU A 39 10.47 14.10 2.26
C LEU A 39 9.26 13.29 2.76
N GLY A 40 8.05 13.85 2.61
CA GLY A 40 6.81 13.14 2.90
C GLY A 40 6.62 11.88 2.03
N GLN A 41 7.01 11.93 0.75
CA GLN A 41 7.04 10.77 -0.14
C GLN A 41 8.06 9.73 0.35
N SER A 42 9.27 10.13 0.71
CA SER A 42 10.31 9.23 1.21
C SER A 42 9.87 8.50 2.48
N ILE A 43 9.18 9.19 3.40
CA ILE A 43 8.62 8.57 4.61
C ILE A 43 7.55 7.53 4.23
N ARG A 44 6.63 7.86 3.31
CA ARG A 44 5.62 6.89 2.82
C ARG A 44 6.25 5.66 2.17
N GLN A 45 7.33 5.85 1.40
CA GLN A 45 8.07 4.74 0.78
C GLN A 45 8.66 3.78 1.80
N LEU A 46 9.10 4.27 2.97
CA LEU A 46 9.52 3.38 4.07
C LEU A 46 8.36 2.54 4.63
N ASP A 47 7.15 3.06 4.60
CA ASP A 47 5.95 2.34 5.04
C ASP A 47 5.49 1.30 3.99
N GLU A 48 5.92 1.46 2.73
CA GLU A 48 5.54 0.64 1.58
C GLU A 48 6.67 -0.28 1.10
N LEU A 49 7.65 -0.58 1.95
CA LEU A 49 8.83 -1.38 1.61
C LEU A 49 8.50 -2.78 1.06
N PHE A 50 7.35 -3.33 1.44
CA PHE A 50 6.90 -4.63 0.95
C PHE A 50 5.51 -4.50 0.32
N LEU A 51 5.48 -4.53 -1.00
CA LEU A 51 4.28 -4.52 -1.80
C LEU A 51 4.12 -5.87 -2.50
N VAL A 52 3.04 -6.58 -2.18
CA VAL A 52 2.67 -7.83 -2.85
C VAL A 52 1.54 -7.54 -3.83
N VAL A 53 1.81 -7.68 -5.12
CA VAL A 53 0.80 -7.50 -6.18
C VAL A 53 0.22 -8.85 -6.56
N VAL A 54 -1.09 -9.02 -6.41
CA VAL A 54 -1.81 -10.23 -6.79
C VAL A 54 -2.42 -10.04 -8.18
N VAL A 55 -1.90 -10.77 -9.14
CA VAL A 55 -2.31 -10.72 -10.55
C VAL A 55 -2.96 -12.02 -11.00
N GLY A 56 -3.84 -11.96 -11.97
CA GLY A 56 -4.49 -13.13 -12.55
C GLY A 56 -5.75 -12.76 -13.31
N GLU A 57 -6.29 -13.71 -14.05
CA GLU A 57 -7.51 -13.51 -14.83
C GLU A 57 -8.72 -13.16 -13.96
N PHE A 58 -9.74 -12.60 -14.60
CA PHE A 58 -11.03 -12.38 -13.97
C PHE A 58 -11.58 -13.72 -13.43
N ASN A 59 -12.19 -13.70 -12.26
CA ASN A 59 -12.70 -14.90 -11.55
C ASN A 59 -11.67 -15.99 -11.22
N SER A 60 -10.38 -15.71 -11.26
CA SER A 60 -9.33 -16.66 -10.86
C SER A 60 -9.21 -16.89 -9.35
N GLY A 61 -10.09 -16.27 -8.54
CA GLY A 61 -10.08 -16.42 -7.09
C GLY A 61 -9.09 -15.50 -6.35
N LYS A 62 -8.57 -14.44 -6.98
CA LYS A 62 -7.62 -13.49 -6.34
C LYS A 62 -8.13 -12.94 -5.02
N SER A 63 -9.33 -12.36 -5.01
CA SER A 63 -9.91 -11.75 -3.81
C SER A 63 -10.21 -12.80 -2.73
N ALA A 64 -10.64 -14.00 -3.12
CA ALA A 64 -10.81 -15.12 -2.20
C ALA A 64 -9.47 -15.57 -1.60
N PHE A 65 -8.42 -15.65 -2.42
CA PHE A 65 -7.07 -15.95 -1.95
C PHE A 65 -6.56 -14.89 -0.96
N ILE A 66 -6.73 -13.59 -1.28
CA ILE A 66 -6.33 -12.51 -0.39
C ILE A 66 -7.12 -12.58 0.92
N ASN A 67 -8.44 -12.77 0.88
CA ASN A 67 -9.26 -12.95 2.08
C ASN A 67 -8.80 -14.12 2.94
N ALA A 68 -8.49 -15.25 2.31
CA ALA A 68 -7.96 -16.43 3.01
C ALA A 68 -6.58 -16.14 3.64
N LEU A 69 -5.70 -15.43 2.95
CA LEU A 69 -4.40 -15.00 3.45
C LEU A 69 -4.51 -14.08 4.67
N LEU A 70 -5.48 -13.16 4.63
CA LEU A 70 -5.76 -12.22 5.72
C LEU A 70 -6.58 -12.83 6.87
N GLY A 71 -7.18 -14.01 6.65
CA GLY A 71 -8.01 -14.70 7.63
C GLY A 71 -9.39 -14.06 7.86
N GLN A 72 -9.80 -13.12 6.99
CA GLN A 72 -11.09 -12.44 7.09
C GLN A 72 -11.54 -11.86 5.72
N PRO A 73 -12.87 -11.75 5.47
CA PRO A 73 -13.44 -11.32 4.20
C PRO A 73 -13.40 -9.77 4.08
N ILE A 74 -12.25 -9.22 3.72
CA ILE A 74 -12.06 -7.78 3.52
C ILE A 74 -12.49 -7.35 2.12
N LEU A 75 -12.14 -8.16 1.11
CA LEU A 75 -12.51 -7.94 -0.28
C LEU A 75 -13.86 -8.60 -0.58
N LYS A 76 -14.71 -7.90 -1.34
CA LYS A 76 -15.95 -8.51 -1.84
C LYS A 76 -15.60 -9.55 -2.88
N GLU A 77 -16.10 -10.76 -2.66
CA GLU A 77 -16.05 -11.86 -3.63
C GLU A 77 -17.30 -11.79 -4.50
N GLY A 78 -17.17 -11.91 -5.81
CA GLY A 78 -18.33 -11.89 -6.67
C GLY A 78 -18.03 -12.06 -8.16
N VAL A 79 -19.04 -12.52 -8.90
CA VAL A 79 -18.98 -12.92 -10.30
C VAL A 79 -19.26 -11.73 -11.25
N THR A 80 -19.54 -10.56 -10.75
CA THR A 80 -19.86 -9.40 -11.58
C THR A 80 -18.58 -8.69 -12.02
N PRO A 81 -18.45 -8.35 -13.32
CA PRO A 81 -17.29 -7.63 -13.85
C PRO A 81 -17.31 -6.15 -13.44
N THR A 82 -17.30 -5.87 -12.14
CA THR A 82 -17.36 -4.52 -11.58
C THR A 82 -16.03 -3.98 -11.09
N THR A 83 -14.96 -4.74 -11.20
CA THR A 83 -13.67 -4.30 -10.71
C THR A 83 -12.77 -3.85 -11.86
N THR A 84 -12.98 -2.63 -12.30
CA THR A 84 -11.96 -1.80 -12.93
C THR A 84 -11.10 -1.09 -11.88
N GLN A 85 -11.18 -1.50 -10.61
CA GLN A 85 -10.57 -0.81 -9.48
C GLN A 85 -9.41 -1.62 -8.91
N ILE A 86 -8.31 -0.95 -8.67
CA ILE A 86 -7.17 -1.46 -7.91
C ILE A 86 -7.50 -1.28 -6.42
N ASN A 87 -7.38 -2.32 -5.63
CA ASN A 87 -7.51 -2.22 -4.19
C ASN A 87 -6.13 -2.37 -3.54
N VAL A 88 -5.71 -1.35 -2.81
CA VAL A 88 -4.50 -1.39 -1.98
C VAL A 88 -4.90 -1.67 -0.54
N LEU A 89 -4.50 -2.82 -0.02
CA LEU A 89 -4.75 -3.20 1.35
C LEU A 89 -3.54 -2.86 2.20
N ARG A 90 -3.76 -2.11 3.28
CA ARG A 90 -2.74 -1.70 4.25
C ARG A 90 -3.23 -1.87 5.68
N TYR A 91 -2.31 -1.79 6.63
CA TYR A 91 -2.67 -1.79 8.04
C TYR A 91 -3.44 -0.52 8.43
N GLY A 92 -4.42 -0.68 9.27
CA GLY A 92 -5.14 0.40 9.95
C GLY A 92 -5.82 -0.13 11.20
N GLU A 93 -6.06 0.72 12.17
CA GLU A 93 -6.68 0.34 13.46
C GLU A 93 -8.15 -0.06 13.30
N VAL A 94 -8.79 0.41 12.24
CA VAL A 94 -10.19 0.12 11.90
C VAL A 94 -10.29 -0.32 10.44
N LEU A 95 -11.34 -1.10 10.14
CA LEU A 95 -11.66 -1.43 8.76
C LEU A 95 -12.29 -0.21 8.09
N GLU A 96 -11.56 0.39 7.17
CA GLU A 96 -11.97 1.59 6.45
C GLU A 96 -11.67 1.45 4.96
N ARG A 97 -12.52 2.03 4.13
CA ARG A 97 -12.34 2.10 2.69
C ARG A 97 -12.33 3.54 2.23
N ASN A 98 -11.22 3.96 1.66
CA ASN A 98 -11.02 5.26 1.06
C ASN A 98 -10.97 5.14 -0.46
N VAL A 99 -11.62 6.07 -1.15
CA VAL A 99 -11.59 6.17 -2.61
C VAL A 99 -10.57 7.25 -2.97
N ASP A 100 -9.38 6.83 -3.38
CA ASP A 100 -8.29 7.75 -3.71
C ASP A 100 -8.46 8.33 -5.13
N SER A 101 -9.03 7.53 -6.05
CA SER A 101 -9.42 7.94 -7.40
C SER A 101 -10.50 7.01 -7.95
N GLU A 102 -11.00 7.27 -9.17
CA GLU A 102 -11.99 6.40 -9.84
C GLU A 102 -11.53 4.94 -9.97
N SER A 103 -10.22 4.72 -10.07
CA SER A 103 -9.63 3.39 -10.29
C SER A 103 -8.82 2.85 -9.10
N LEU A 104 -8.56 3.67 -8.06
CA LEU A 104 -7.72 3.29 -6.93
C LEU A 104 -8.49 3.45 -5.61
N HIS A 105 -8.58 2.37 -4.87
CA HIS A 105 -9.18 2.34 -3.54
C HIS A 105 -8.16 1.83 -2.52
N THR A 106 -8.08 2.50 -1.38
CA THR A 106 -7.30 2.03 -0.23
C THR A 106 -8.23 1.41 0.81
N LEU A 107 -7.93 0.18 1.22
CA LEU A 107 -8.59 -0.53 2.31
C LEU A 107 -7.62 -0.66 3.48
N SER A 108 -7.96 -0.08 4.60
CA SER A 108 -7.21 -0.23 5.85
C SER A 108 -7.90 -1.28 6.72
N ALA A 109 -7.14 -2.19 7.34
CA ALA A 109 -7.69 -3.20 8.22
C ALA A 109 -6.73 -3.57 9.35
N PRO A 110 -7.24 -3.95 10.56
CA PRO A 110 -6.41 -4.32 11.71
C PRO A 110 -5.90 -5.77 11.58
N VAL A 111 -5.26 -6.08 10.47
CA VAL A 111 -4.67 -7.37 10.18
C VAL A 111 -3.17 -7.29 10.35
N ARG A 112 -2.61 -8.12 11.22
CA ARG A 112 -1.18 -8.10 11.55
C ARG A 112 -0.28 -8.24 10.31
N LEU A 113 -0.67 -9.05 9.33
CA LEU A 113 0.09 -9.23 8.10
C LEU A 113 0.25 -7.90 7.33
N LEU A 114 -0.79 -7.07 7.33
CA LEU A 114 -0.78 -5.77 6.66
C LEU A 114 0.11 -4.73 7.37
N ALA A 115 0.51 -4.98 8.62
CA ALA A 115 1.51 -4.15 9.31
C ALA A 115 2.94 -4.42 8.80
N GLU A 116 3.16 -5.55 8.13
CA GLU A 116 4.46 -5.94 7.60
C GLU A 116 4.55 -5.78 6.07
N LEU A 117 3.42 -5.81 5.37
CA LEU A 117 3.36 -5.66 3.91
C LEU A 117 2.02 -5.07 3.45
N ASN A 118 2.04 -4.39 2.32
CA ASN A 118 0.83 -3.99 1.63
C ASN A 118 0.48 -5.01 0.54
N ILE A 119 -0.82 -5.21 0.28
CA ILE A 119 -1.29 -6.10 -0.78
C ILE A 119 -2.06 -5.28 -1.80
N VAL A 120 -1.76 -5.48 -3.07
CA VAL A 120 -2.49 -4.87 -4.19
C VAL A 120 -3.28 -5.96 -4.90
N ASP A 121 -4.61 -5.84 -4.86
CA ASP A 121 -5.53 -6.63 -5.67
C ASP A 121 -5.80 -5.91 -6.98
N THR A 122 -5.40 -6.52 -8.07
CA THR A 122 -5.56 -5.94 -9.42
C THR A 122 -6.82 -6.51 -10.11
N PRO A 123 -7.51 -5.72 -10.92
CA PRO A 123 -8.53 -6.26 -11.83
C PRO A 123 -7.90 -7.24 -12.82
N GLY A 124 -8.72 -8.07 -13.46
CA GLY A 124 -8.24 -9.12 -14.36
C GLY A 124 -7.36 -8.63 -15.53
N THR A 125 -6.61 -9.52 -16.14
CA THR A 125 -5.44 -9.31 -17.02
C THR A 125 -5.53 -8.26 -18.14
N ASN A 126 -6.71 -7.87 -18.59
CA ASN A 126 -6.85 -6.84 -19.63
C ASN A 126 -6.60 -5.40 -19.11
N ALA A 127 -6.54 -5.21 -17.81
CA ALA A 127 -6.26 -3.94 -17.17
C ALA A 127 -4.77 -3.76 -16.83
N ILE A 128 -4.00 -4.83 -16.76
CA ILE A 128 -2.61 -4.87 -16.25
C ILE A 128 -1.69 -3.89 -16.98
N ILE A 129 -1.84 -3.68 -18.28
CA ILE A 129 -0.91 -2.84 -19.06
C ILE A 129 -1.02 -1.36 -18.69
N ARG A 130 -2.24 -0.86 -18.42
CA ARG A 130 -2.46 0.54 -17.98
C ARG A 130 -2.18 0.74 -16.50
N GLU A 131 -2.37 -0.29 -15.72
CA GLU A 131 -2.22 -0.28 -14.26
C GLU A 131 -0.77 -0.42 -13.81
N HIS A 132 0.07 -1.11 -14.59
CA HIS A 132 1.52 -1.14 -14.35
C HIS A 132 2.13 0.27 -14.33
N GLU A 133 1.66 1.17 -15.18
CA GLU A 133 2.10 2.56 -15.17
C GLU A 133 1.66 3.29 -13.90
N LEU A 134 0.42 3.08 -13.43
CA LEU A 134 -0.09 3.71 -12.20
C LEU A 134 0.64 3.20 -10.95
N ILE A 135 0.81 1.88 -10.82
CA ILE A 135 1.54 1.27 -9.71
C ILE A 135 3.00 1.70 -9.75
N THR A 136 3.64 1.66 -10.92
CA THR A 136 5.05 2.04 -11.08
C THR A 136 5.26 3.53 -10.80
N THR A 137 4.32 4.39 -11.19
CA THR A 137 4.46 5.83 -11.00
C THR A 137 4.22 6.25 -9.56
N GLN A 138 3.35 5.56 -8.83
CA GLN A 138 3.00 5.90 -7.45
C GLN A 138 3.84 5.17 -6.39
N PHE A 139 4.34 3.96 -6.69
CA PHE A 139 4.96 3.07 -5.69
C PHE A 139 6.42 2.72 -5.99
N VAL A 140 6.94 2.99 -7.20
CA VAL A 140 8.35 2.77 -7.53
C VAL A 140 9.07 4.11 -7.63
N PRO A 141 10.07 4.37 -6.77
CA PRO A 141 10.88 5.59 -6.87
C PRO A 141 11.68 5.60 -8.17
N ARG A 142 11.74 6.75 -8.83
CA ARG A 142 12.66 6.99 -9.96
C ARG A 142 14.04 7.30 -9.45
#